data_3259afc605711cbdc4f6cb40049605be
#
_entry.id   3259afc605711cbdc4f6cb40049605be
#
_cell.length_a   1.000
_cell.length_b   1.000
_cell.length_c   1.000
_cell.angle_alpha   90.00
_cell.angle_beta   90.00
_cell.angle_gamma   90.00
#
_symmetry.space_group_name_H-M   'P 1'
#
loop_
_entity.id
_entity.type
_entity.pdbx_description
1 polymer ?
#
loop_
_entity_poly.entity_id
_entity_poly.type
_entity_poly.pdbx_seq_one_letter_code
_entity_poly.pdbx_strand_id
1 'polypeptide(L)'
;MMGVLGAVFAGGCAHYATVEHPPVVELRSIETVGILKFEVPEGDPEIGEDATHRFIATVQRAQPGTRVLELGTKREVLARIGARTLDPAALQAIGKMSGVDAVLSGSVEVKRPRTGVNIAGLTAVRTTVKVDASMKAALHETGKGAMLWTNGASGTWNLGGVTASERGVGGGMADPVRKHAEIMAELVRVTTEDFRPTFSRRRVD
;
A
#
# COMPACT_ATOMS: atom_id res chain seq x y z
N MET A 1 -3.72 5.65 73.66
CA MET A 1 -2.80 6.11 72.64
C MET A 1 -2.91 5.18 71.44
N MET A 2 -3.65 5.58 70.41
CA MET A 2 -3.90 4.77 69.23
C MET A 2 -3.02 5.32 68.08
N GLY A 3 -2.01 4.52 67.65
CA GLY A 3 -1.12 4.89 66.57
C GLY A 3 -1.74 4.50 65.22
N VAL A 4 -1.99 5.48 64.36
CA VAL A 4 -2.43 5.30 63.00
C VAL A 4 -1.22 5.02 62.12
N LEU A 5 -1.10 3.80 61.59
CA LEU A 5 -0.08 3.43 60.59
C LEU A 5 -0.56 3.93 59.22
N GLY A 6 0.00 5.01 58.70
CA GLY A 6 -0.24 5.48 57.35
C GLY A 6 0.53 4.64 56.33
N ALA A 7 -0.17 3.88 55.52
CA ALA A 7 0.41 3.17 54.35
C ALA A 7 0.65 4.20 53.22
N VAL A 8 1.93 4.50 52.97
CA VAL A 8 2.36 5.27 51.80
C VAL A 8 2.34 4.35 50.59
N PHE A 9 1.34 4.48 49.74
CA PHE A 9 1.32 3.86 48.39
C PHE A 9 2.31 4.65 47.49
N ALA A 10 3.51 4.13 47.34
CA ALA A 10 4.43 4.57 46.29
C ALA A 10 3.90 4.08 44.95
N GLY A 11 3.09 4.91 44.31
CA GLY A 11 2.66 4.71 42.92
C GLY A 11 3.86 4.86 42.00
N GLY A 12 4.52 3.76 41.66
CA GLY A 12 5.61 3.74 40.68
C GLY A 12 5.06 4.08 39.30
N CYS A 13 5.33 5.29 38.80
CA CYS A 13 5.08 5.65 37.42
C CYS A 13 6.00 4.79 36.55
N ALA A 14 5.43 3.86 35.80
CA ALA A 14 6.18 3.10 34.82
C ALA A 14 6.63 4.06 33.71
N HIS A 15 7.95 4.25 33.58
CA HIS A 15 8.53 5.03 32.50
C HIS A 15 8.60 4.16 31.23
N TYR A 16 8.11 4.70 30.11
CA TYR A 16 8.19 4.05 28.81
C TYR A 16 9.05 4.90 27.88
N ALA A 17 10.06 4.28 27.27
CA ALA A 17 10.81 4.87 26.17
C ALA A 17 10.23 4.41 24.83
N THR A 18 10.14 5.31 23.88
CA THR A 18 9.82 4.97 22.49
C THR A 18 11.12 4.57 21.80
N VAL A 19 11.17 3.35 21.29
CA VAL A 19 12.29 2.82 20.51
C VAL A 19 11.89 2.85 19.04
N GLU A 20 12.68 3.54 18.22
CA GLU A 20 12.54 3.55 16.76
C GLU A 20 13.29 2.35 16.19
N HIS A 21 12.64 1.64 15.29
CA HIS A 21 13.22 0.57 14.49
C HIS A 21 13.34 1.05 13.05
N PRO A 22 14.50 0.85 12.39
CA PRO A 22 14.67 1.23 10.99
C PRO A 22 13.67 0.52 10.08
N PRO A 23 13.41 1.06 8.87
CA PRO A 23 12.56 0.38 7.89
C PRO A 23 13.15 -0.97 7.50
N VAL A 24 12.29 -1.94 7.14
CA VAL A 24 12.71 -3.26 6.67
C VAL A 24 13.47 -3.14 5.34
N VAL A 25 13.05 -2.19 4.49
CA VAL A 25 13.71 -1.88 3.22
C VAL A 25 14.29 -0.47 3.29
N GLU A 26 15.61 -0.35 3.24
CA GLU A 26 16.30 0.93 3.24
C GLU A 26 16.78 1.27 1.82
N LEU A 27 16.04 2.15 1.15
CA LEU A 27 16.36 2.57 -0.22
C LEU A 27 17.55 3.52 -0.32
N ARG A 28 17.95 4.14 0.78
CA ARG A 28 19.14 5.02 0.81
C ARG A 28 20.45 4.27 0.53
N SER A 29 20.46 2.96 0.75
CA SER A 29 21.59 2.10 0.37
C SER A 29 21.65 1.82 -1.13
N ILE A 30 20.57 2.17 -1.87
CA ILE A 30 20.43 2.04 -3.31
C ILE A 30 20.57 3.45 -3.90
N GLU A 31 21.54 3.67 -4.77
CA GLU A 31 21.85 5.02 -5.26
C GLU A 31 20.69 5.59 -6.10
N THR A 32 20.15 4.78 -7.02
CA THR A 32 19.02 5.19 -7.88
C THR A 32 18.05 4.02 -8.09
N VAL A 33 16.77 4.27 -7.80
CA VAL A 33 15.68 3.30 -8.02
C VAL A 33 14.91 3.69 -9.28
N GLY A 34 14.90 2.82 -10.28
CA GLY A 34 14.00 2.94 -11.43
C GLY A 34 12.62 2.41 -11.07
N ILE A 35 11.57 3.10 -11.44
CA ILE A 35 10.19 2.63 -11.22
C ILE A 35 9.48 2.43 -12.56
N LEU A 36 8.91 1.24 -12.75
CA LEU A 36 8.00 0.95 -13.85
C LEU A 36 6.58 1.39 -13.46
N LYS A 37 5.84 1.97 -14.41
CA LYS A 37 4.42 2.25 -14.18
C LYS A 37 3.70 0.96 -13.76
N PHE A 38 2.87 1.04 -12.73
CA PHE A 38 2.11 -0.10 -12.24
C PHE A 38 1.20 -0.63 -13.33
N GLU A 39 1.26 -1.95 -13.54
CA GLU A 39 0.41 -2.61 -14.53
C GLU A 39 -1.02 -2.72 -14.02
N VAL A 40 -1.99 -2.50 -14.91
CA VAL A 40 -3.41 -2.77 -14.66
C VAL A 40 -3.82 -3.87 -15.64
N PRO A 41 -3.91 -5.14 -15.19
CA PRO A 41 -4.22 -6.26 -16.08
C PRO A 41 -5.58 -6.13 -16.76
N GLU A 42 -6.58 -5.64 -16.03
CA GLU A 42 -7.93 -5.37 -16.52
C GLU A 42 -8.40 -4.02 -15.96
N GLY A 43 -8.69 -3.07 -16.84
CA GLY A 43 -9.22 -1.77 -16.42
C GLY A 43 -8.55 -0.58 -17.08
N ASP A 44 -8.69 0.56 -16.44
CA ASP A 44 -8.20 1.84 -16.93
C ASP A 44 -6.71 2.01 -16.63
N PRO A 45 -5.85 2.27 -17.63
CA PRO A 45 -4.43 2.55 -17.43
C PRO A 45 -4.14 3.74 -16.48
N GLU A 46 -5.07 4.70 -16.37
CA GLU A 46 -4.92 5.86 -15.47
C GLU A 46 -4.82 5.42 -14.00
N ILE A 47 -5.45 4.30 -13.63
CA ILE A 47 -5.34 3.71 -12.29
C ILE A 47 -3.88 3.33 -11.98
N GLY A 48 -3.17 2.77 -12.95
CA GLY A 48 -1.76 2.40 -12.81
C GLY A 48 -0.85 3.62 -12.65
N GLU A 49 -1.15 4.69 -13.35
CA GLU A 49 -0.43 5.96 -13.23
C GLU A 49 -0.64 6.62 -11.86
N ASP A 50 -1.90 6.76 -11.42
CA ASP A 50 -2.22 7.27 -10.08
C ASP A 50 -1.56 6.44 -8.96
N ALA A 51 -1.64 5.10 -9.08
CA ALA A 51 -0.98 4.18 -8.15
C ALA A 51 0.54 4.40 -8.10
N THR A 52 1.19 4.57 -9.27
CA THR A 52 2.62 4.82 -9.38
C THR A 52 3.01 6.12 -8.70
N HIS A 53 2.34 7.21 -9.01
CA HIS A 53 2.62 8.52 -8.43
C HIS A 53 2.44 8.52 -6.90
N ARG A 54 1.35 7.91 -6.40
CA ARG A 54 1.10 7.80 -4.96
C ARG A 54 2.16 6.93 -4.27
N PHE A 55 2.57 5.85 -4.92
CA PHE A 55 3.62 4.98 -4.39
C PHE A 55 4.94 5.75 -4.26
N ILE A 56 5.39 6.43 -5.33
CA ILE A 56 6.60 7.27 -5.33
C ILE A 56 6.53 8.32 -4.21
N ALA A 57 5.45 9.09 -4.17
CA ALA A 57 5.27 10.14 -3.17
C ALA A 57 5.31 9.60 -1.73
N THR A 58 4.76 8.40 -1.51
CA THR A 58 4.73 7.77 -0.19
C THR A 58 6.11 7.27 0.22
N VAL A 59 6.85 6.63 -0.69
CA VAL A 59 8.21 6.14 -0.45
C VAL A 59 9.17 7.30 -0.22
N GLN A 60 9.14 8.34 -1.06
CA GLN A 60 10.00 9.51 -0.89
C GLN A 60 9.74 10.29 0.41
N ARG A 61 8.47 10.30 0.86
CA ARG A 61 8.13 10.89 2.17
C ARG A 61 8.65 10.04 3.33
N ALA A 62 8.60 8.72 3.20
CA ALA A 62 9.10 7.80 4.21
C ALA A 62 10.64 7.80 4.28
N GLN A 63 11.30 7.91 3.13
CA GLN A 63 12.76 7.90 2.99
C GLN A 63 13.24 9.09 2.14
N PRO A 64 13.30 10.30 2.72
CA PRO A 64 13.75 11.49 2.01
C PRO A 64 15.18 11.33 1.48
N GLY A 65 15.41 11.80 0.25
CA GLY A 65 16.71 11.69 -0.43
C GLY A 65 16.85 10.47 -1.33
N THR A 66 15.88 9.55 -1.35
CA THR A 66 15.85 8.46 -2.34
C THR A 66 15.70 9.04 -3.75
N ARG A 67 16.61 8.67 -4.65
CA ARG A 67 16.53 9.05 -6.07
C ARG A 67 15.62 8.07 -6.79
N VAL A 68 14.54 8.59 -7.38
CA VAL A 68 13.57 7.79 -8.13
C VAL A 68 13.53 8.27 -9.57
N LEU A 69 13.68 7.35 -10.52
CA LEU A 69 13.56 7.58 -11.95
C LEU A 69 12.37 6.81 -12.51
N GLU A 70 11.38 7.50 -13.06
CA GLU A 70 10.30 6.85 -13.81
C GLU A 70 10.81 6.33 -15.15
N LEU A 71 10.65 5.03 -15.39
CA LEU A 71 11.14 4.35 -16.59
C LEU A 71 10.09 4.26 -17.71
N GLY A 72 8.82 4.49 -17.38
CA GLY A 72 7.66 4.28 -18.25
C GLY A 72 6.99 2.93 -18.01
N THR A 73 6.18 2.46 -18.97
CA THR A 73 5.50 1.18 -18.85
C THR A 73 6.48 0.01 -19.02
N LYS A 74 6.20 -1.10 -18.36
CA LYS A 74 7.00 -2.34 -18.50
C LYS A 74 7.14 -2.76 -19.97
N ARG A 75 6.06 -2.68 -20.74
CA ARG A 75 6.07 -3.01 -22.17
C ARG A 75 7.05 -2.13 -22.97
N GLU A 76 7.04 -0.82 -22.75
CA GLU A 76 7.93 0.11 -23.45
C GLU A 76 9.39 -0.11 -23.07
N VAL A 77 9.67 -0.35 -21.78
CA VAL A 77 11.02 -0.59 -21.28
C VAL A 77 11.57 -1.90 -21.85
N LEU A 78 10.77 -2.97 -21.79
CA LEU A 78 11.16 -4.27 -22.37
C LEU A 78 11.38 -4.20 -23.89
N ALA A 79 10.54 -3.46 -24.62
CA ALA A 79 10.72 -3.25 -26.06
C ALA A 79 12.04 -2.53 -26.39
N ARG A 80 12.42 -1.51 -25.59
CA ARG A 80 13.69 -0.76 -25.77
C ARG A 80 14.94 -1.63 -25.60
N ILE A 81 14.89 -2.63 -24.73
CA ILE A 81 16.01 -3.56 -24.49
C ILE A 81 15.90 -4.86 -25.30
N GLY A 82 14.86 -5.02 -26.13
CA GLY A 82 14.64 -6.24 -26.93
C GLY A 82 14.24 -7.47 -26.10
N ALA A 83 13.74 -7.29 -24.87
CA ALA A 83 13.30 -8.38 -23.99
C ALA A 83 11.78 -8.57 -24.07
N ARG A 84 11.30 -9.76 -23.67
CA ARG A 84 9.87 -10.10 -23.61
C ARG A 84 9.34 -10.17 -22.17
N THR A 85 10.21 -10.50 -21.24
CA THR A 85 9.91 -10.71 -19.82
C THR A 85 10.86 -9.93 -18.95
N LEU A 86 10.44 -9.59 -17.74
CA LEU A 86 11.28 -8.95 -16.74
C LEU A 86 12.07 -10.04 -15.97
N ASP A 87 13.00 -10.65 -16.66
CA ASP A 87 13.93 -11.64 -16.12
C ASP A 87 15.25 -11.01 -15.65
N PRO A 88 16.16 -11.76 -15.00
CA PRO A 88 17.43 -11.21 -14.53
C PRO A 88 18.28 -10.55 -15.63
N ALA A 89 18.25 -11.05 -16.85
CA ALA A 89 18.99 -10.47 -17.97
C ALA A 89 18.37 -9.12 -18.40
N ALA A 90 17.03 -9.05 -18.44
CA ALA A 90 16.32 -7.81 -18.71
C ALA A 90 16.57 -6.76 -17.62
N LEU A 91 16.58 -7.15 -16.34
CA LEU A 91 16.89 -6.25 -15.22
C LEU A 91 18.29 -5.67 -15.33
N GLN A 92 19.29 -6.49 -15.67
CA GLN A 92 20.66 -6.04 -15.93
C GLN A 92 20.73 -5.07 -17.11
N ALA A 93 19.99 -5.35 -18.20
CA ALA A 93 19.92 -4.47 -19.36
C ALA A 93 19.28 -3.12 -19.02
N ILE A 94 18.19 -3.12 -18.22
CA ILE A 94 17.54 -1.89 -17.72
C ILE A 94 18.53 -1.08 -16.88
N GLY A 95 19.23 -1.72 -15.94
CA GLY A 95 20.24 -1.06 -15.12
C GLY A 95 21.31 -0.35 -15.95
N LYS A 96 21.86 -1.05 -16.93
CA LYS A 96 22.88 -0.49 -17.86
C LYS A 96 22.32 0.64 -18.72
N MET A 97 21.10 0.50 -19.24
CA MET A 97 20.47 1.48 -20.12
C MET A 97 20.09 2.76 -19.39
N SER A 98 19.55 2.63 -18.17
CA SER A 98 18.93 3.74 -17.44
C SER A 98 19.78 4.26 -16.28
N GLY A 99 20.89 3.61 -15.95
CA GLY A 99 21.75 3.99 -14.82
C GLY A 99 21.06 3.83 -13.48
N VAL A 100 20.23 2.78 -13.31
CA VAL A 100 19.53 2.49 -12.06
C VAL A 100 20.07 1.21 -11.42
N ASP A 101 20.19 1.22 -10.08
CA ASP A 101 20.74 0.11 -9.32
C ASP A 101 19.67 -0.91 -8.93
N ALA A 102 18.43 -0.47 -8.87
CA ALA A 102 17.28 -1.33 -8.64
C ALA A 102 16.08 -0.91 -9.48
N VAL A 103 15.20 -1.85 -9.76
CA VAL A 103 13.93 -1.64 -10.48
C VAL A 103 12.77 -2.05 -9.59
N LEU A 104 11.87 -1.12 -9.36
CA LEU A 104 10.59 -1.38 -8.72
C LEU A 104 9.53 -1.60 -9.80
N SER A 105 8.82 -2.71 -9.70
CA SER A 105 7.69 -3.06 -10.55
C SER A 105 6.47 -3.36 -9.71
N GLY A 106 5.27 -3.18 -10.26
CA GLY A 106 4.05 -3.47 -9.53
C GLY A 106 2.85 -3.61 -10.44
N SER A 107 1.76 -4.05 -9.83
CA SER A 107 0.45 -4.14 -10.46
C SER A 107 -0.64 -3.71 -9.49
N VAL A 108 -1.70 -3.15 -10.03
CA VAL A 108 -2.92 -2.83 -9.30
C VAL A 108 -4.11 -3.42 -10.05
N GLU A 109 -5.01 -4.04 -9.32
CA GLU A 109 -6.23 -4.63 -9.84
C GLU A 109 -7.43 -4.07 -9.07
N VAL A 110 -8.40 -3.54 -9.77
CA VAL A 110 -9.68 -3.11 -9.20
C VAL A 110 -10.77 -3.91 -9.90
N LYS A 111 -11.38 -4.84 -9.19
CA LYS A 111 -12.44 -5.71 -9.76
C LYS A 111 -13.72 -4.93 -9.97
N ARG A 112 -14.56 -5.43 -10.87
CA ARG A 112 -15.89 -4.86 -11.07
C ARG A 112 -16.70 -4.90 -9.79
N PRO A 113 -17.45 -3.83 -9.46
CA PRO A 113 -18.31 -3.81 -8.30
C PRO A 113 -19.30 -4.97 -8.28
N ARG A 114 -19.50 -5.56 -7.11
CA ARG A 114 -20.47 -6.64 -6.88
C ARG A 114 -21.62 -6.15 -6.04
N THR A 115 -22.83 -6.44 -6.47
CA THR A 115 -24.04 -6.15 -5.70
C THR A 115 -24.41 -7.38 -4.87
N GLY A 116 -24.53 -7.19 -3.56
CA GLY A 116 -25.07 -8.17 -2.62
C GLY A 116 -26.46 -7.76 -2.14
N VAL A 117 -27.36 -8.70 -2.10
CA VAL A 117 -28.71 -8.52 -1.52
C VAL A 117 -28.79 -9.33 -0.24
N ASN A 118 -29.20 -8.71 0.84
CA ASN A 118 -29.43 -9.36 2.12
C ASN A 118 -30.87 -9.07 2.56
N ILE A 119 -31.62 -10.13 2.85
CA ILE A 119 -32.99 -10.04 3.35
C ILE A 119 -32.91 -10.19 4.88
N ALA A 120 -33.11 -9.09 5.59
CA ALA A 120 -33.08 -9.05 7.04
C ALA A 120 -34.51 -9.21 7.60
N GLY A 121 -34.92 -10.45 7.86
CA GLY A 121 -36.24 -10.77 8.31
C GLY A 121 -37.30 -10.64 7.20
N LEU A 122 -38.57 -10.62 7.59
CA LEU A 122 -39.70 -10.54 6.64
C LEU A 122 -39.99 -9.10 6.14
N THR A 123 -39.31 -8.08 6.70
CA THR A 123 -39.71 -6.67 6.55
C THR A 123 -38.63 -5.74 6.03
N ALA A 124 -37.41 -6.22 5.78
CA ALA A 124 -36.32 -5.37 5.30
C ALA A 124 -35.44 -6.06 4.24
N VAL A 125 -35.20 -5.37 3.14
CA VAL A 125 -34.23 -5.75 2.11
C VAL A 125 -33.09 -4.74 2.09
N ARG A 126 -31.86 -5.24 2.20
CA ARG A 126 -30.65 -4.43 2.12
C ARG A 126 -29.81 -4.83 0.93
N THR A 127 -29.57 -3.87 0.06
CA THR A 127 -28.63 -4.02 -1.06
C THR A 127 -27.33 -3.35 -0.70
N THR A 128 -26.19 -4.02 -0.94
CA THR A 128 -24.86 -3.44 -0.75
C THR A 128 -24.05 -3.59 -2.03
N VAL A 129 -23.26 -2.57 -2.36
CA VAL A 129 -22.33 -2.61 -3.49
C VAL A 129 -20.91 -2.61 -2.95
N LYS A 130 -20.13 -3.61 -3.33
CA LYS A 130 -18.74 -3.80 -2.87
C LYS A 130 -17.80 -3.89 -4.06
N VAL A 131 -16.55 -3.46 -3.86
CA VAL A 131 -15.45 -3.62 -4.81
C VAL A 131 -14.27 -4.28 -4.10
N ASP A 132 -13.64 -5.24 -4.80
CA ASP A 132 -12.37 -5.81 -4.37
C ASP A 132 -11.25 -5.11 -5.13
N ALA A 133 -10.18 -4.77 -4.44
CA ALA A 133 -8.98 -4.24 -5.06
C ALA A 133 -7.73 -4.82 -4.42
N SER A 134 -6.66 -4.90 -5.20
CA SER A 134 -5.36 -5.38 -4.73
C SER A 134 -4.23 -4.60 -5.40
N MET A 135 -3.09 -4.53 -4.71
CA MET A 135 -1.84 -3.97 -5.20
C MET A 135 -0.72 -4.94 -4.84
N LYS A 136 0.24 -5.09 -5.74
CA LYS A 136 1.48 -5.83 -5.51
C LYS A 136 2.64 -5.00 -6.01
N ALA A 137 3.76 -5.05 -5.28
CA ALA A 137 5.00 -4.40 -5.69
C ALA A 137 6.19 -5.31 -5.38
N ALA A 138 7.24 -5.20 -6.20
CA ALA A 138 8.49 -5.93 -6.03
C ALA A 138 9.66 -5.04 -6.42
N LEU A 139 10.74 -5.11 -5.64
CA LEU A 139 12.00 -4.43 -5.87
C LEU A 139 13.05 -5.45 -6.28
N HIS A 140 13.72 -5.21 -7.38
CA HIS A 140 14.76 -6.08 -7.93
C HIS A 140 16.07 -5.31 -8.07
N GLU A 141 17.16 -5.91 -7.68
CA GLU A 141 18.50 -5.43 -7.96
C GLU A 141 18.82 -5.60 -9.46
N THR A 142 19.42 -4.60 -10.07
CA THR A 142 19.79 -4.69 -11.50
C THR A 142 21.10 -5.43 -11.74
N GLY A 143 22.03 -5.45 -10.78
CA GLY A 143 23.33 -6.07 -10.93
C GLY A 143 23.27 -7.58 -11.18
N LYS A 144 22.49 -8.30 -10.38
CA LYS A 144 22.31 -9.76 -10.48
C LYS A 144 20.89 -10.15 -10.88
N GLY A 145 19.95 -9.19 -10.93
CA GLY A 145 18.55 -9.46 -11.17
C GLY A 145 17.84 -10.14 -9.98
N ALA A 146 18.40 -10.02 -8.78
CA ALA A 146 17.83 -10.63 -7.59
C ALA A 146 16.63 -9.82 -7.09
N MET A 147 15.60 -10.52 -6.57
CA MET A 147 14.51 -9.88 -5.87
C MET A 147 14.96 -9.49 -4.47
N LEU A 148 14.93 -8.20 -4.17
CA LEU A 148 15.30 -7.65 -2.86
C LEU A 148 14.12 -7.59 -1.91
N TRP A 149 12.92 -7.33 -2.47
CA TRP A 149 11.71 -7.17 -1.67
C TRP A 149 10.47 -7.39 -2.51
N THR A 150 9.41 -7.86 -1.86
CA THR A 150 8.06 -7.91 -2.41
C THR A 150 7.04 -7.74 -1.29
N ASN A 151 6.00 -6.98 -1.57
CA ASN A 151 4.86 -6.82 -0.65
C ASN A 151 3.57 -6.57 -1.45
N GLY A 152 2.42 -6.67 -0.78
CA GLY A 152 1.15 -6.40 -1.41
C GLY A 152 0.03 -6.18 -0.40
N ALA A 153 -1.02 -5.56 -0.89
CA ALA A 153 -2.23 -5.28 -0.13
C ALA A 153 -3.46 -5.71 -0.92
N SER A 154 -4.50 -6.12 -0.23
CA SER A 154 -5.80 -6.39 -0.83
C SER A 154 -6.91 -6.11 0.16
N GLY A 155 -8.10 -5.77 -0.36
CA GLY A 155 -9.25 -5.50 0.48
C GLY A 155 -10.56 -5.49 -0.29
N THR A 156 -11.64 -5.40 0.47
CA THR A 156 -13.00 -5.24 -0.04
C THR A 156 -13.58 -3.98 0.56
N TRP A 157 -14.02 -3.06 -0.29
CA TRP A 157 -14.60 -1.78 0.12
C TRP A 157 -16.08 -1.71 -0.21
N ASN A 158 -16.84 -1.09 0.69
CA ASN A 158 -18.24 -0.81 0.49
C ASN A 158 -18.39 0.52 -0.28
N LEU A 159 -19.05 0.47 -1.43
CA LEU A 159 -19.35 1.63 -2.27
C LEU A 159 -20.68 2.28 -1.94
N GLY A 160 -21.49 1.65 -1.09
CA GLY A 160 -22.82 2.12 -0.73
C GLY A 160 -23.85 1.01 -0.71
N GLY A 161 -25.10 1.41 -0.56
CA GLY A 161 -26.23 0.48 -0.56
C GLY A 161 -27.54 1.17 -0.28
N VAL A 162 -28.63 0.43 -0.50
CA VAL A 162 -29.99 0.87 -0.24
C VAL A 162 -30.64 -0.11 0.73
N THR A 163 -31.35 0.41 1.71
CA THR A 163 -32.19 -0.37 2.63
C THR A 163 -33.64 0.03 2.40
N ALA A 164 -34.49 -0.93 2.08
CA ALA A 164 -35.92 -0.77 2.00
C ALA A 164 -36.55 -1.51 3.18
N SER A 165 -37.44 -0.83 3.92
CA SER A 165 -38.17 -1.40 5.05
C SER A 165 -39.56 -0.78 5.12
N GLU A 166 -40.42 -1.29 6.00
CA GLU A 166 -41.75 -0.70 6.28
C GLU A 166 -41.69 0.78 6.70
N ARG A 167 -40.54 1.24 7.22
CA ARG A 167 -40.31 2.65 7.62
C ARG A 167 -39.84 3.53 6.46
N GLY A 168 -39.65 2.98 5.26
CA GLY A 168 -39.21 3.71 4.06
C GLY A 168 -37.94 3.16 3.43
N VAL A 169 -37.47 3.89 2.43
CA VAL A 169 -36.24 3.59 1.67
C VAL A 169 -35.18 4.60 2.07
N GLY A 170 -33.99 4.10 2.47
CA GLY A 170 -32.84 4.93 2.83
C GLY A 170 -31.54 4.33 2.30
N GLY A 171 -30.51 5.16 2.20
CA GLY A 171 -29.20 4.76 1.73
C GLY A 171 -28.70 5.65 0.61
N GLY A 172 -27.50 5.34 0.06
CA GLY A 172 -26.88 6.08 -1.03
C GLY A 172 -25.60 5.42 -1.50
N MET A 173 -25.10 5.89 -2.63
CA MET A 173 -23.79 5.52 -3.17
C MET A 173 -22.75 6.53 -2.69
N ALA A 174 -21.56 6.04 -2.36
CA ALA A 174 -20.42 6.91 -2.12
C ALA A 174 -20.00 7.62 -3.41
N ASP A 175 -19.41 8.80 -3.28
CA ASP A 175 -18.78 9.49 -4.40
C ASP A 175 -17.67 8.58 -4.99
N PRO A 176 -17.76 8.19 -6.27
CA PRO A 176 -16.82 7.25 -6.88
C PRO A 176 -15.38 7.75 -6.86
N VAL A 177 -15.16 9.04 -7.12
CA VAL A 177 -13.82 9.65 -7.17
C VAL A 177 -13.17 9.62 -5.78
N ARG A 178 -13.90 10.06 -4.77
CA ARG A 178 -13.41 10.04 -3.39
C ARG A 178 -13.14 8.62 -2.92
N LYS A 179 -14.04 7.67 -3.28
CA LYS A 179 -13.89 6.27 -2.86
C LYS A 179 -12.71 5.60 -3.54
N HIS A 180 -12.49 5.88 -4.81
CA HIS A 180 -11.29 5.42 -5.53
C HIS A 180 -10.01 5.94 -4.84
N ALA A 181 -9.96 7.23 -4.52
CA ALA A 181 -8.81 7.84 -3.83
C ALA A 181 -8.53 7.20 -2.45
N GLU A 182 -9.59 6.87 -1.67
CA GLU A 182 -9.46 6.16 -0.39
C GLU A 182 -8.87 4.75 -0.58
N ILE A 183 -9.36 3.99 -1.56
CA ILE A 183 -8.90 2.64 -1.87
C ILE A 183 -7.43 2.66 -2.25
N MET A 184 -7.04 3.54 -3.19
CA MET A 184 -5.65 3.67 -3.62
C MET A 184 -4.73 4.09 -2.47
N ALA A 185 -5.14 5.06 -1.66
CA ALA A 185 -4.36 5.50 -0.50
C ALA A 185 -4.11 4.37 0.49
N GLU A 186 -5.12 3.54 0.77
CA GLU A 186 -4.98 2.41 1.69
C GLU A 186 -4.10 1.30 1.12
N LEU A 187 -4.29 0.94 -0.16
CA LEU A 187 -3.45 -0.05 -0.84
C LEU A 187 -1.98 0.37 -0.83
N VAL A 188 -1.70 1.62 -1.21
CA VAL A 188 -0.34 2.16 -1.19
C VAL A 188 0.21 2.20 0.23
N ARG A 189 -0.59 2.63 1.22
CA ARG A 189 -0.18 2.70 2.62
C ARG A 189 0.29 1.34 3.14
N VAL A 190 -0.47 0.28 2.88
CA VAL A 190 -0.14 -1.08 3.34
C VAL A 190 1.02 -1.66 2.53
N THR A 191 1.00 -1.52 1.20
CA THR A 191 2.08 -2.05 0.36
C THR A 191 3.43 -1.41 0.66
N THR A 192 3.45 -0.15 1.13
CA THR A 192 4.69 0.60 1.44
C THR A 192 5.07 0.61 2.91
N GLU A 193 4.45 -0.20 3.76
CA GLU A 193 4.71 -0.16 5.21
C GLU A 193 6.17 -0.48 5.56
N ASP A 194 6.79 -1.41 4.84
CA ASP A 194 8.18 -1.84 5.03
C ASP A 194 9.23 -0.74 4.75
N PHE A 195 8.84 0.33 4.06
CA PHE A 195 9.71 1.49 3.80
C PHE A 195 9.69 2.51 4.93
N ARG A 196 8.89 2.32 5.98
CA ARG A 196 8.73 3.25 7.09
C ARG A 196 9.41 2.72 8.34
N PRO A 197 9.98 3.61 9.17
CA PRO A 197 10.39 3.21 10.50
C PRO A 197 9.16 2.80 11.33
N THR A 198 9.36 1.84 12.21
CA THR A 198 8.34 1.43 13.18
C THR A 198 8.76 1.84 14.59
N PHE A 199 7.78 2.01 15.48
CA PHE A 199 8.03 2.45 16.84
C PHE A 199 7.44 1.47 17.84
N SER A 200 8.22 1.05 18.81
CA SER A 200 7.76 0.24 19.94
C SER A 200 7.92 0.99 21.25
N ARG A 201 7.06 0.69 22.23
CA ARG A 201 7.22 1.19 23.60
C ARG A 201 7.91 0.13 24.44
N ARG A 202 9.06 0.49 25.01
CA ARG A 202 9.78 -0.36 25.95
C ARG A 202 9.69 0.24 27.34
N ARG A 203 9.35 -0.60 28.33
CA ARG A 203 9.43 -0.18 29.73
C ARG A 203 10.88 0.00 30.12
N VAL A 204 11.17 1.12 30.73
CA VAL A 204 12.49 1.45 31.29
C VAL A 204 12.34 1.32 32.79
N ASP A 205 13.04 0.37 33.40
CA ASP A 205 13.07 0.15 34.85
C ASP A 205 14.13 1.03 35.50
#